data_69da667414b92d1b7363349dbf3fd0fe
#
_entry.id   69da667414b92d1b7363349dbf3fd0fe
#
_cell.length_a   1.000
_cell.length_b   1.000
_cell.length_c   1.000
_cell.angle_alpha   90.00
_cell.angle_beta   90.00
_cell.angle_gamma   90.00
#
_symmetry.space_group_name_H-M   'P 1'
#
loop_
_entity.id
_entity.type
_entity.pdbx_description
1 polymer ?
#
loop_
_entity_poly.entity_id
_entity_poly.type
_entity_poly.pdbx_seq_one_letter_code
_entity_poly.pdbx_strand_id
1 'polypeptide(L)' 'MGNEILEKEKQALTPESGFNLVGIDPFGSAGNMLYLIEHFEKYQDALNAKKQRDNPDEYLILYHGAT' A
#
# COMPACT_ATOMS: atom_id res chain seq x y z
N MET A 1 13.22 11.65 -8.39
CA MET A 1 14.19 11.33 -7.36
C MET A 1 13.57 10.72 -6.13
N GLY A 2 12.52 11.32 -5.57
CA GLY A 2 11.80 10.67 -4.48
C GLY A 2 11.11 9.37 -4.86
N ASN A 3 10.86 9.17 -6.16
CA ASN A 3 10.10 8.02 -6.64
C ASN A 3 10.83 6.70 -6.47
N GLU A 4 12.16 6.69 -6.53
CA GLU A 4 12.92 5.46 -6.39
C GLU A 4 12.79 4.87 -5.00
N ILE A 5 12.81 5.71 -3.98
CA ILE A 5 12.67 5.27 -2.59
C ILE A 5 11.26 4.73 -2.36
N LEU A 6 10.27 5.43 -2.87
CA LEU A 6 8.87 5.00 -2.75
C LEU A 6 8.63 3.68 -3.47
N GLU A 7 9.24 3.49 -4.64
CA GLU A 7 9.13 2.23 -5.38
C GLU A 7 9.71 1.06 -4.60
N LYS A 8 10.83 1.27 -3.90
CA LYS A 8 11.43 0.22 -3.07
C LYS A 8 10.51 -0.13 -1.90
N GLU A 9 9.87 0.86 -1.31
CA GLU A 9 8.91 0.60 -0.23
C GLU A 9 7.72 -0.19 -0.75
N LYS A 10 7.20 0.17 -1.92
CA LYS A 10 6.10 -0.58 -2.53
C LYS A 10 6.49 -2.03 -2.79
N GLN A 11 7.69 -2.26 -3.34
CA GLN A 11 8.17 -3.61 -3.60
C GLN A 11 8.28 -4.43 -2.32
N ALA A 12 8.78 -3.80 -1.25
CA ALA A 12 8.95 -4.48 0.03
C ALA A 12 7.61 -4.89 0.64
N LEU A 13 6.56 -4.12 0.38
CA LEU A 13 5.22 -4.38 0.93
C LEU A 13 4.29 -5.10 -0.04
N THR A 14 4.76 -5.42 -1.24
CA THR A 14 3.98 -6.16 -2.22
C THR A 14 3.98 -7.64 -1.85
N PRO A 15 2.82 -8.28 -1.69
CA PRO A 15 2.76 -9.69 -1.32
C PRO A 15 2.98 -10.58 -2.54
N GLU A 16 3.36 -11.83 -2.31
CA GLU A 16 3.49 -12.81 -3.39
C GLU A 16 2.12 -13.21 -3.92
N SER A 17 1.11 -13.21 -3.06
CA SER A 17 -0.26 -13.50 -3.45
C SER A 17 -1.19 -12.64 -2.61
N GLY A 18 -2.40 -12.41 -3.13
CA GLY A 18 -3.37 -11.59 -2.44
C GLY A 18 -3.06 -10.09 -2.60
N PHE A 19 -3.61 -9.30 -1.69
CA PHE A 19 -3.57 -7.84 -1.77
C PHE A 19 -3.25 -7.25 -0.42
N ASN A 20 -2.31 -6.32 -0.38
CA ASN A 20 -1.94 -5.62 0.85
C ASN A 20 -2.47 -4.19 0.80
N LEU A 21 -3.21 -3.80 1.83
CA LEU A 21 -3.63 -2.42 2.01
C LEU A 21 -2.55 -1.71 2.81
N VAL A 22 -1.98 -0.65 2.24
CA VAL A 22 -0.92 0.11 2.89
C VAL A 22 -1.34 1.56 3.01
N GLY A 23 -0.88 2.21 4.08
CA GLY A 23 -1.09 3.62 4.29
C GLY A 23 0.14 4.43 3.92
N ILE A 24 -0.07 5.71 3.63
CA ILE A 24 1.00 6.65 3.30
C ILE A 24 1.13 7.62 4.46
N ASP A 25 2.32 7.70 5.04
CA ASP A 25 2.61 8.65 6.11
C ASP A 25 3.38 9.83 5.52
N PRO A 26 2.73 10.97 5.31
CA PRO A 26 3.39 12.13 4.70
C PRO A 26 4.50 12.71 5.59
N PHE A 27 4.51 12.39 6.86
CA PHE A 27 5.54 12.85 7.79
C PHE A 27 6.62 11.80 8.02
N GLY A 28 6.52 10.66 7.34
CA GLY A 28 7.54 9.62 7.45
C GLY A 28 8.82 10.02 6.75
N SER A 29 9.94 9.50 7.24
CA SER A 29 11.22 9.72 6.58
C SER A 29 11.36 8.84 5.35
N ALA A 30 12.35 9.14 4.51
CA ALA A 30 12.63 8.32 3.33
C ALA A 30 12.83 6.87 3.76
N GLY A 31 12.13 5.94 3.11
CA GLY A 31 12.15 4.53 3.45
C GLY A 31 11.12 4.12 4.48
N ASN A 32 10.38 5.06 5.08
CA ASN A 32 9.37 4.80 6.10
C ASN A 32 8.08 5.56 5.85
N MET A 33 7.77 5.81 4.58
CA MET A 33 6.56 6.54 4.22
C MET A 33 5.35 5.63 4.05
N LEU A 34 5.56 4.34 3.80
CA LEU A 34 4.48 3.37 3.63
C LEU A 34 4.45 2.41 4.82
N TYR A 35 3.25 2.02 5.22
CA TYR A 35 3.10 1.04 6.29
C TYR A 35 1.98 0.07 5.96
N LEU A 36 2.18 -1.21 6.28
CA LEU A 36 1.19 -2.25 6.04
C LEU A 36 0.06 -2.13 7.06
N ILE A 37 -1.17 -2.15 6.56
CA ILE A 37 -2.36 -2.11 7.42
C ILE A 37 -2.94 -3.51 7.56
N GLU A 38 -3.24 -4.16 6.41
CA GLU A 38 -3.87 -5.48 6.44
C GLU A 38 -3.68 -6.18 5.10
N HIS A 39 -3.65 -7.50 5.14
CA HIS A 39 -3.58 -8.36 3.96
C HIS A 39 -4.95 -8.94 3.66
N PHE A 40 -5.31 -8.97 2.38
CA PHE A 40 -6.59 -9.53 1.92
C PHE A 40 -6.34 -10.56 0.85
N GLU A 41 -7.15 -11.61 0.83
CA GLU A 41 -7.09 -12.64 -0.22
C GLU A 41 -7.76 -12.17 -1.51
N LYS A 42 -8.73 -11.27 -1.42
CA LYS A 42 -9.53 -10.81 -2.56
C LYS A 42 -9.39 -9.31 -2.74
N TYR A 43 -9.29 -8.89 -3.99
CA TYR A 43 -9.19 -7.48 -4.32
C TYR A 43 -10.39 -6.69 -3.78
N GLN A 44 -11.59 -7.24 -3.94
CA GLN A 44 -12.80 -6.53 -3.52
C GLN A 44 -12.79 -6.23 -2.02
N ASP A 45 -12.27 -7.15 -1.22
CA ASP A 45 -12.17 -6.93 0.22
C ASP A 45 -11.18 -5.81 0.55
N ALA A 46 -10.04 -5.79 -0.13
CA ALA A 46 -9.06 -4.73 0.03
C ALA A 46 -9.65 -3.38 -0.39
N LEU A 47 -10.35 -3.36 -1.51
CA LEU A 47 -10.97 -2.14 -2.02
C LEU A 47 -12.04 -1.61 -1.07
N ASN A 48 -12.87 -2.50 -0.52
CA ASN A 48 -13.88 -2.11 0.45
C ASN A 48 -13.27 -1.51 1.70
N ALA A 49 -12.19 -2.12 2.20
CA ALA A 49 -11.48 -1.61 3.37
C ALA A 49 -10.89 -0.22 3.09
N LYS A 50 -10.34 -0.02 1.89
CA LYS A 50 -9.81 1.28 1.51
C LYS A 50 -10.91 2.33 1.45
N LYS A 51 -12.06 2.00 0.85
CA LYS A 51 -13.17 2.93 0.70
C LYS A 51 -13.79 3.33 2.03
N GLN A 52 -13.69 2.49 3.03
CA GLN A 52 -14.26 2.77 4.36
C GLN A 52 -13.39 3.72 5.17
N ARG A 53 -12.19 4.03 4.70
CA ARG A 53 -11.31 4.98 5.37
C ARG A 53 -11.74 6.40 5.09
N ASP A 54 -11.47 7.30 6.03
CA ASP A 54 -11.83 8.72 5.91
C ASP A 54 -11.14 9.39 4.73
N ASN A 55 -9.89 8.98 4.45
CA ASN A 55 -9.10 9.56 3.37
C ASN A 55 -8.58 8.45 2.46
N PRO A 56 -9.44 7.89 1.58
CA PRO A 56 -9.03 6.77 0.73
C PRO A 56 -7.81 7.07 -0.15
N ASP A 57 -7.61 8.33 -0.50
CA ASP A 57 -6.48 8.73 -1.35
C ASP A 57 -5.12 8.58 -0.66
N GLU A 58 -5.12 8.42 0.67
CA GLU A 58 -3.89 8.23 1.44
C GLU A 58 -3.54 6.75 1.61
N TYR A 59 -4.22 5.86 0.89
CA TYR A 59 -4.03 4.42 0.98
C TYR A 59 -3.82 3.83 -0.39
N LEU A 60 -3.07 2.73 -0.44
CA LEU A 60 -2.78 2.02 -1.68
C LEU A 60 -3.06 0.54 -1.49
N ILE A 61 -3.41 -0.12 -2.59
CA ILE A 61 -3.53 -1.57 -2.62
C ILE A 61 -2.37 -2.10 -3.46
N LEU A 62 -1.50 -2.89 -2.84
CA LEU A 62 -0.35 -3.47 -3.52
C LEU A 62 -0.59 -4.95 -3.77
N TYR A 63 -0.23 -5.40 -4.98
CA TYR A 63 -0.39 -6.80 -5.35
C TYR A 63 0.65 -7.17 -6.41
N HIS A 64 0.97 -8.47 -6.50
CA HIS A 64 1.97 -8.95 -7.45
C HIS A 64 1.47 -8.74 -8.88
N GLY A 65 2.32 -8.17 -9.71
CA GLY A 65 1.96 -7.90 -11.09
C GLY A 65 1.30 -6.55 -11.32
N ALA A 66 1.21 -5.71 -10.30
CA ALA A 66 0.60 -4.38 -10.39
C ALA A 66 1.56 -3.31 -10.92
N THR A 67 2.33 -3.64 -11.92
CA THR A 67 3.30 -2.70 -12.49
C THR A 67 2.81 -2.12 -13.80
#